data_aa986880eddf43945bb3c1512b7fc51e
#
_entry.id   aa986880eddf43945bb3c1512b7fc51e
#
_cell.length_a   1.000
_cell.length_b   1.000
_cell.length_c   1.000
_cell.angle_alpha   90.00
_cell.angle_beta   90.00
_cell.angle_gamma   90.00
#
_symmetry.space_group_name_H-M   'P 1'
#
loop_
_entity.id
_entity.type
_entity.pdbx_description
1 polymer ?
#
loop_
_entity_poly.entity_id
_entity_poly.type
_entity_poly.pdbx_seq_one_letter_code
_entity_poly.pdbx_strand_id
1 'polypeptide(L)'
;MINDGWEVDPDAVRTEEFINYFKYDYEKPAEGAVSINTELSDCPWNSEAKLMLVGLQAREAKVKDVPTNLVFLIDVSGSMEDEDKLPLVQQAFSMLAENLGADDRVSIVTYAGSDSVVLEGESGDNSEEIVSALNSLSAGGSTAGAAGITTAYKLAEEYFIEGGNNRVILATDGDLNVGLSS
;
A
#
# COMPACT_ATOMS: atom_id res chain seq x y z
N MET A 1 -17.08 -16.28 -4.03
CA MET A 1 -18.34 -16.41 -3.23
C MET A 1 -19.57 -16.03 -4.06
N ILE A 2 -19.89 -14.75 -4.31
CA ILE A 2 -21.08 -14.35 -5.09
C ILE A 2 -21.05 -14.92 -6.51
N ASN A 3 -19.90 -14.89 -7.17
CA ASN A 3 -19.72 -15.45 -8.53
C ASN A 3 -19.90 -16.98 -8.60
N ASP A 4 -19.79 -17.67 -7.47
CA ASP A 4 -19.96 -19.13 -7.35
C ASP A 4 -21.36 -19.52 -6.89
N GLY A 5 -22.28 -18.55 -6.80
CA GLY A 5 -23.68 -18.77 -6.43
C GLY A 5 -23.92 -19.01 -4.93
N TRP A 6 -22.97 -18.64 -4.06
CA TRP A 6 -23.17 -18.73 -2.62
C TRP A 6 -24.02 -17.55 -2.13
N GLU A 7 -24.98 -17.82 -1.27
CA GLU A 7 -25.71 -16.77 -0.55
C GLU A 7 -24.77 -16.10 0.43
N VAL A 8 -24.79 -14.76 0.43
CA VAL A 8 -24.00 -13.96 1.39
C VAL A 8 -24.77 -13.94 2.72
N ASP A 9 -24.11 -14.34 3.78
CA ASP A 9 -24.67 -14.24 5.14
C ASP A 9 -24.97 -12.76 5.42
N PRO A 10 -26.20 -12.40 5.84
CA PRO A 10 -26.55 -11.03 6.20
C PRO A 10 -25.63 -10.41 7.25
N ASP A 11 -25.07 -11.23 8.17
CA ASP A 11 -24.15 -10.78 9.21
C ASP A 11 -22.74 -10.45 8.66
N ALA A 12 -22.42 -10.88 7.43
CA ALA A 12 -21.18 -10.52 6.73
C ALA A 12 -21.28 -9.15 6.03
N VAL A 13 -22.48 -8.56 5.97
CA VAL A 13 -22.72 -7.26 5.32
C VAL A 13 -22.49 -6.14 6.33
N ARG A 14 -21.48 -5.33 6.09
CA ARG A 14 -21.17 -4.15 6.90
C ARG A 14 -21.77 -2.91 6.27
N THR A 15 -22.80 -2.37 6.91
CA THR A 15 -23.53 -1.18 6.41
C THR A 15 -22.62 0.04 6.28
N GLU A 16 -21.68 0.21 7.21
CA GLU A 16 -20.70 1.29 7.20
C GLU A 16 -19.74 1.20 5.99
N GLU A 17 -19.37 0.01 5.57
CA GLU A 17 -18.53 -0.18 4.37
C GLU A 17 -19.32 0.16 3.10
N PHE A 18 -20.60 -0.22 3.04
CA PHE A 18 -21.48 0.16 1.92
C PHE A 18 -21.67 1.66 1.80
N ILE A 19 -21.92 2.35 2.91
CA ILE A 19 -22.08 3.80 2.93
C ILE A 19 -20.81 4.49 2.43
N ASN A 20 -19.63 4.04 2.86
CA ASN A 20 -18.35 4.64 2.49
C ASN A 20 -17.78 4.13 1.15
N TYR A 21 -18.37 3.12 0.53
CA TYR A 21 -17.96 2.61 -0.77
C TYR A 21 -18.24 3.59 -1.91
N PHE A 22 -19.33 4.35 -1.81
CA PHE A 22 -19.74 5.31 -2.84
C PHE A 22 -18.94 6.60 -2.73
N LYS A 23 -18.59 7.18 -3.89
CA LYS A 23 -17.98 8.51 -3.95
C LYS A 23 -19.10 9.55 -3.92
N TYR A 24 -19.03 10.44 -2.95
CA TYR A 24 -19.91 11.58 -2.81
C TYR A 24 -19.20 12.84 -3.27
N ASP A 25 -19.91 13.73 -3.98
CA ASP A 25 -19.38 15.01 -4.44
C ASP A 25 -19.60 16.09 -3.39
N TYR A 26 -18.87 15.99 -2.28
CA TYR A 26 -18.92 16.98 -1.22
C TYR A 26 -18.05 18.20 -1.54
N GLU A 27 -18.54 19.39 -1.15
CA GLU A 27 -17.74 20.59 -1.28
C GLU A 27 -16.47 20.50 -0.42
N LYS A 28 -15.33 20.79 -1.07
CA LYS A 28 -14.04 20.87 -0.38
C LYS A 28 -14.03 22.06 0.56
N PRO A 29 -13.34 21.96 1.72
CA PRO A 29 -13.28 23.08 2.66
C PRO A 29 -12.56 24.28 2.03
N ALA A 30 -13.22 25.44 1.99
CA ALA A 30 -12.60 26.70 1.56
C ALA A 30 -11.54 27.15 2.57
N GLU A 31 -11.79 26.94 3.84
CA GLU A 31 -10.88 27.21 4.96
C GLU A 31 -10.85 26.01 5.93
N GLY A 32 -9.75 25.85 6.66
CA GLY A 32 -9.60 24.76 7.63
C GLY A 32 -9.19 23.42 7.01
N ALA A 33 -9.30 22.36 7.79
CA ALA A 33 -8.86 21.02 7.41
C ALA A 33 -9.99 20.12 6.91
N VAL A 34 -11.23 20.38 7.32
CA VAL A 34 -12.40 19.54 7.03
C VAL A 34 -13.62 20.42 6.80
N SER A 35 -14.46 20.07 5.84
CA SER A 35 -15.84 20.56 5.71
C SER A 35 -16.83 19.49 6.15
N ILE A 36 -17.97 19.93 6.67
CA ILE A 36 -19.08 19.07 7.09
C ILE A 36 -20.26 19.38 6.17
N ASN A 37 -20.71 18.36 5.43
CA ASN A 37 -21.86 18.42 4.55
C ASN A 37 -23.01 17.66 5.20
N THR A 38 -24.18 18.27 5.28
CA THR A 38 -25.35 17.63 5.89
C THR A 38 -26.56 17.70 4.97
N GLU A 39 -27.27 16.60 4.86
CA GLU A 39 -28.51 16.50 4.10
C GLU A 39 -29.57 15.80 4.96
N LEU A 40 -30.81 16.25 4.86
CA LEU A 40 -31.94 15.66 5.55
C LEU A 40 -33.01 15.26 4.54
N SER A 41 -33.46 14.01 4.60
CA SER A 41 -34.51 13.47 3.71
C SER A 41 -35.55 12.66 4.48
N ASP A 42 -36.66 12.34 3.84
CA ASP A 42 -37.63 11.40 4.37
C ASP A 42 -37.05 10.00 4.39
N CYS A 43 -37.32 9.22 5.43
CA CYS A 43 -36.89 7.83 5.51
C CYS A 43 -37.83 6.94 4.65
N PRO A 44 -37.35 6.28 3.59
CA PRO A 44 -38.21 5.51 2.68
C PRO A 44 -38.91 4.32 3.30
N TRP A 45 -38.38 3.76 4.39
CA TRP A 45 -38.92 2.59 5.09
C TRP A 45 -39.60 2.93 6.45
N ASN A 46 -39.62 4.21 6.87
CA ASN A 46 -40.32 4.65 8.08
C ASN A 46 -40.78 6.08 7.93
N SER A 47 -42.07 6.27 7.70
CA SER A 47 -42.67 7.58 7.47
C SER A 47 -42.64 8.53 8.67
N GLU A 48 -42.38 8.02 9.87
CA GLU A 48 -42.26 8.84 11.09
C GLU A 48 -40.81 9.28 11.36
N ALA A 49 -39.85 8.78 10.59
CA ALA A 49 -38.45 9.08 10.74
C ALA A 49 -37.89 9.93 9.58
N LYS A 50 -36.79 10.59 9.85
CA LYS A 50 -35.96 11.26 8.83
C LYS A 50 -34.61 10.62 8.76
N LEU A 51 -34.01 10.65 7.58
CA LEU A 51 -32.63 10.29 7.37
C LEU A 51 -31.78 11.55 7.36
N MET A 52 -30.70 11.55 8.14
CA MET A 52 -29.69 12.59 8.13
C MET A 52 -28.38 12.00 7.60
N LEU A 53 -27.90 12.52 6.50
CA LEU A 53 -26.56 12.27 5.99
C LEU A 53 -25.60 13.28 6.61
N VAL A 54 -24.46 12.82 7.11
CA VAL A 54 -23.35 13.66 7.56
C VAL A 54 -22.10 13.22 6.81
N GLY A 55 -21.66 14.03 5.86
CA GLY A 55 -20.46 13.80 5.07
C GLY A 55 -19.31 14.67 5.56
N LEU A 56 -18.14 14.07 5.72
CA LEU A 56 -16.91 14.77 6.07
C LEU A 56 -15.96 14.77 4.86
N GLN A 57 -15.57 15.95 4.41
CA GLN A 57 -14.61 16.12 3.33
C GLN A 57 -13.34 16.79 3.84
N ALA A 58 -12.23 16.08 3.80
CA ALA A 58 -10.94 16.65 4.13
C ALA A 58 -10.42 17.53 2.99
N ARG A 59 -9.65 18.55 3.35
CA ARG A 59 -8.87 19.33 2.38
C ARG A 59 -7.84 18.40 1.71
N GLU A 60 -7.68 18.53 0.41
CA GLU A 60 -6.57 17.87 -0.29
C GLU A 60 -5.24 18.31 0.31
N ALA A 61 -4.45 17.33 0.74
CA ALA A 61 -3.07 17.61 1.10
C ALA A 61 -2.34 18.09 -0.16
N LYS A 62 -1.71 19.27 -0.08
CA LYS A 62 -0.72 19.62 -1.07
C LYS A 62 0.47 18.71 -0.82
N VAL A 63 0.58 17.65 -1.58
CA VAL A 63 1.80 16.83 -1.60
C VAL A 63 2.89 17.77 -2.09
N LYS A 64 3.89 18.02 -1.25
CA LYS A 64 5.11 18.65 -1.73
C LYS A 64 5.79 17.62 -2.61
N ASP A 65 6.11 18.02 -3.80
CA ASP A 65 6.98 17.26 -4.68
C ASP A 65 8.39 17.33 -4.07
N VAL A 66 8.71 16.35 -3.25
CA VAL A 66 10.02 16.23 -2.59
C VAL A 66 10.65 14.91 -3.04
N PRO A 67 11.96 14.90 -3.28
CA PRO A 67 12.66 13.68 -3.64
C PRO A 67 12.37 12.54 -2.66
N THR A 68 12.21 11.35 -3.15
CA THR A 68 11.80 10.19 -2.38
C THR A 68 12.84 9.09 -2.46
N ASN A 69 13.21 8.51 -1.33
CA ASN A 69 14.02 7.31 -1.23
C ASN A 69 13.13 6.16 -0.77
N LEU A 70 12.87 5.19 -1.65
CA LEU A 70 12.05 4.03 -1.40
C LEU A 70 12.90 2.77 -1.31
N VAL A 71 12.77 2.06 -0.21
CA VAL A 71 13.34 0.71 -0.08
C VAL A 71 12.19 -0.29 0.00
N PHE A 72 12.02 -1.09 -1.04
CA PHE A 72 11.07 -2.19 -1.05
C PHE A 72 11.69 -3.40 -0.37
N LEU A 73 11.10 -3.84 0.73
CA LEU A 73 11.45 -5.07 1.43
C LEU A 73 10.36 -6.10 1.15
N ILE A 74 10.67 -7.07 0.31
CA ILE A 74 9.67 -7.98 -0.27
C ILE A 74 9.91 -9.40 0.24
N ASP A 75 8.85 -9.97 0.81
CA ASP A 75 8.79 -11.39 1.11
C ASP A 75 8.71 -12.20 -0.19
N VAL A 76 9.66 -13.11 -0.37
CA VAL A 76 9.67 -14.06 -1.47
C VAL A 76 9.64 -15.51 -0.97
N SER A 77 9.12 -15.74 0.25
CA SER A 77 8.91 -17.09 0.78
C SER A 77 7.91 -17.88 -0.04
N GLY A 78 7.88 -19.20 0.13
CA GLY A 78 6.98 -20.08 -0.64
C GLY A 78 5.50 -19.76 -0.48
N SER A 79 5.09 -19.19 0.67
CA SER A 79 3.71 -18.75 0.91
C SER A 79 3.27 -17.61 0.00
N MET A 80 4.20 -16.86 -0.59
CA MET A 80 3.94 -15.72 -1.49
C MET A 80 3.69 -16.13 -2.96
N GLU A 81 3.57 -17.41 -3.29
CA GLU A 81 3.47 -17.92 -4.67
C GLU A 81 2.11 -17.61 -5.34
N ASP A 82 1.04 -17.44 -4.56
CA ASP A 82 -0.31 -17.20 -5.09
C ASP A 82 -0.40 -15.89 -5.90
N GLU A 83 -1.30 -15.86 -6.89
CA GLU A 83 -1.48 -14.73 -7.82
C GLU A 83 -1.84 -13.41 -7.14
N ASP A 84 -2.50 -13.46 -5.98
CA ASP A 84 -2.90 -12.32 -5.16
C ASP A 84 -1.83 -11.89 -4.14
N LYS A 85 -0.63 -12.47 -4.17
CA LYS A 85 0.49 -12.16 -3.29
C LYS A 85 1.68 -11.57 -4.06
N LEU A 86 2.76 -12.30 -4.31
CA LEU A 86 3.94 -11.76 -4.97
C LEU A 86 3.64 -11.16 -6.35
N PRO A 87 2.85 -11.78 -7.23
CA PRO A 87 2.51 -11.18 -8.51
C PRO A 87 1.76 -9.83 -8.36
N LEU A 88 0.87 -9.71 -7.38
CA LEU A 88 0.18 -8.45 -7.09
C LEU A 88 1.14 -7.38 -6.57
N VAL A 89 2.10 -7.74 -5.69
CA VAL A 89 3.15 -6.84 -5.19
C VAL A 89 4.03 -6.34 -6.34
N GLN A 90 4.46 -7.23 -7.25
CA GLN A 90 5.24 -6.89 -8.44
C GLN A 90 4.49 -5.86 -9.30
N GLN A 91 3.21 -6.09 -9.55
CA GLN A 91 2.37 -5.16 -10.32
C GLN A 91 2.22 -3.81 -9.63
N ALA A 92 1.91 -3.80 -8.33
CA ALA A 92 1.69 -2.57 -7.56
C ALA A 92 2.96 -1.72 -7.48
N PHE A 93 4.12 -2.33 -7.24
CA PHE A 93 5.39 -1.62 -7.16
C PHE A 93 5.90 -1.17 -8.53
N SER A 94 5.61 -1.92 -9.60
CA SER A 94 5.89 -1.47 -10.97
C SER A 94 5.09 -0.20 -11.31
N MET A 95 3.80 -0.17 -10.99
CA MET A 95 2.97 1.04 -11.16
C MET A 95 3.48 2.23 -10.32
N LEU A 96 4.02 1.98 -9.14
CA LEU A 96 4.62 3.03 -8.32
C LEU A 96 5.92 3.55 -8.95
N ALA A 97 6.78 2.65 -9.44
CA ALA A 97 8.03 2.98 -10.09
C ALA A 97 7.87 3.86 -11.34
N GLU A 98 6.79 3.67 -12.09
CA GLU A 98 6.46 4.49 -13.27
C GLU A 98 6.18 5.97 -12.94
N ASN A 99 5.93 6.29 -11.67
CA ASN A 99 5.64 7.66 -11.22
C ASN A 99 6.84 8.35 -10.55
N LEU A 100 8.00 7.70 -10.51
CA LEU A 100 9.22 8.25 -9.91
C LEU A 100 10.03 9.03 -10.94
N GLY A 101 10.86 9.95 -10.46
CA GLY A 101 11.73 10.80 -11.28
C GLY A 101 13.21 10.66 -10.94
N ALA A 102 14.05 11.42 -11.64
CA ALA A 102 15.52 11.34 -11.52
C ALA A 102 16.05 11.70 -10.12
N ASP A 103 15.30 12.48 -9.35
CA ASP A 103 15.67 12.86 -7.98
C ASP A 103 15.30 11.80 -6.94
N ASP A 104 14.48 10.81 -7.34
CA ASP A 104 14.07 9.70 -6.48
C ASP A 104 15.11 8.57 -6.49
N ARG A 105 15.09 7.74 -5.46
CA ARG A 105 15.94 6.54 -5.33
C ARG A 105 15.09 5.34 -4.96
N VAL A 106 15.43 4.19 -5.55
CA VAL A 106 14.76 2.92 -5.30
C VAL A 106 15.78 1.84 -4.96
N SER A 107 15.54 1.12 -3.89
CA SER A 107 16.25 -0.12 -3.56
C SER A 107 15.24 -1.26 -3.38
N ILE A 108 15.63 -2.46 -3.77
CA ILE A 108 14.81 -3.66 -3.63
C ILE A 108 15.60 -4.69 -2.83
N VAL A 109 15.05 -5.07 -1.69
CA VAL A 109 15.57 -6.12 -0.82
C VAL A 109 14.52 -7.22 -0.75
N THR A 110 14.96 -8.45 -0.95
CA THR A 110 14.10 -9.63 -0.73
C THR A 110 14.54 -10.39 0.50
N TYR A 111 13.61 -11.09 1.10
CA TYR A 111 13.92 -12.05 2.15
C TYR A 111 13.07 -13.32 1.99
N ALA A 112 13.74 -14.44 2.26
CA ALA A 112 13.17 -15.76 2.42
C ALA A 112 14.06 -16.52 3.41
N GLY A 113 14.76 -17.58 3.07
CA GLY A 113 15.76 -18.23 3.93
C GLY A 113 16.99 -17.38 4.25
N SER A 114 17.26 -16.36 3.44
CA SER A 114 18.26 -15.30 3.61
C SER A 114 17.73 -14.01 3.00
N ASP A 115 18.40 -12.90 3.30
CA ASP A 115 18.15 -11.63 2.62
C ASP A 115 19.05 -11.50 1.36
N SER A 116 18.56 -10.75 0.37
CA SER A 116 19.30 -10.41 -0.84
C SER A 116 18.95 -9.00 -1.29
N VAL A 117 19.96 -8.23 -1.65
CA VAL A 117 19.79 -6.96 -2.35
C VAL A 117 19.66 -7.24 -3.83
N VAL A 118 18.52 -6.92 -4.41
CA VAL A 118 18.20 -7.14 -5.83
C VAL A 118 18.49 -5.88 -6.64
N LEU A 119 18.22 -4.71 -6.06
CA LEU A 119 18.47 -3.40 -6.66
C LEU A 119 18.91 -2.43 -5.56
N GLU A 120 19.86 -1.55 -5.85
CA GLU A 120 20.49 -0.71 -4.84
C GLU A 120 20.59 0.74 -5.32
N GLY A 121 19.84 1.65 -4.69
CA GLY A 121 19.87 3.09 -4.90
C GLY A 121 19.66 3.55 -6.35
N GLU A 122 18.92 2.78 -7.13
CA GLU A 122 18.64 3.07 -8.54
C GLU A 122 17.86 4.37 -8.67
N SER A 123 18.13 5.12 -9.75
CA SER A 123 17.42 6.34 -10.05
C SER A 123 15.98 6.06 -10.44
N GLY A 124 15.02 6.85 -9.92
CA GLY A 124 13.59 6.65 -10.18
C GLY A 124 13.20 6.78 -11.65
N ASP A 125 13.98 7.51 -12.48
CA ASP A 125 13.73 7.62 -13.93
C ASP A 125 14.16 6.38 -14.73
N ASN A 126 14.93 5.46 -14.14
CA ASN A 126 15.25 4.16 -14.71
C ASN A 126 14.14 3.12 -14.44
N SER A 127 12.90 3.48 -14.72
CA SER A 127 11.73 2.64 -14.44
C SER A 127 11.81 1.24 -15.08
N GLU A 128 12.42 1.12 -16.27
CA GLU A 128 12.63 -0.17 -16.95
C GLU A 128 13.50 -1.13 -16.12
N GLU A 129 14.60 -0.64 -15.54
CA GLU A 129 15.48 -1.42 -14.68
C GLU A 129 14.77 -1.86 -13.40
N ILE A 130 14.06 -0.91 -12.75
CA ILE A 130 13.31 -1.18 -11.53
C ILE A 130 12.22 -2.24 -11.78
N VAL A 131 11.43 -2.07 -12.84
CA VAL A 131 10.37 -3.02 -13.22
C VAL A 131 10.97 -4.39 -13.61
N SER A 132 12.10 -4.41 -14.31
CA SER A 132 12.82 -5.66 -14.64
C SER A 132 13.27 -6.39 -13.38
N ALA A 133 13.84 -5.67 -12.42
CA ALA A 133 14.24 -6.23 -11.14
C ALA A 133 13.03 -6.81 -10.36
N LEU A 134 11.92 -6.07 -10.28
CA LEU A 134 10.69 -6.55 -9.65
C LEU A 134 10.16 -7.83 -10.32
N ASN A 135 10.08 -7.84 -11.65
CA ASN A 135 9.56 -8.98 -12.40
C ASN A 135 10.48 -10.22 -12.39
N SER A 136 11.75 -10.06 -12.00
CA SER A 136 12.68 -11.17 -11.82
C SER A 136 12.47 -11.96 -10.53
N LEU A 137 11.70 -11.41 -9.59
CA LEU A 137 11.44 -12.04 -8.30
C LEU A 137 10.59 -13.30 -8.46
N SER A 138 10.90 -14.33 -7.71
CA SER A 138 10.13 -15.56 -7.66
C SER A 138 9.98 -16.03 -6.23
N ALA A 139 8.78 -16.51 -5.87
CA ALA A 139 8.52 -17.06 -4.56
C ALA A 139 9.24 -18.41 -4.37
N GLY A 140 9.77 -18.65 -3.15
CA GLY A 140 10.41 -19.91 -2.78
C GLY A 140 11.22 -19.81 -1.48
N GLY A 141 11.45 -20.93 -0.83
CA GLY A 141 12.22 -21.00 0.41
C GLY A 141 11.41 -20.74 1.70
N SER A 142 12.14 -20.64 2.82
CA SER A 142 11.59 -20.41 4.16
C SER A 142 11.70 -18.94 4.55
N THR A 143 10.87 -18.48 5.48
CA THR A 143 10.80 -17.06 5.89
C THR A 143 11.81 -16.75 6.99
N ALA A 144 12.76 -15.83 6.75
CA ALA A 144 13.72 -15.30 7.73
C ALA A 144 13.79 -13.75 7.62
N GLY A 145 12.77 -13.06 8.12
CA GLY A 145 12.55 -11.63 7.88
C GLY A 145 13.53 -10.67 8.60
N ALA A 146 14.13 -11.08 9.73
CA ALA A 146 14.90 -10.15 10.58
C ALA A 146 16.15 -9.58 9.90
N ALA A 147 16.87 -10.38 9.11
CA ALA A 147 18.04 -9.93 8.37
C ALA A 147 17.64 -8.93 7.26
N GLY A 148 16.56 -9.21 6.53
CA GLY A 148 16.05 -8.34 5.48
C GLY A 148 15.69 -6.93 5.99
N ILE A 149 15.06 -6.84 7.17
CA ILE A 149 14.77 -5.54 7.81
C ILE A 149 16.05 -4.75 8.04
N THR A 150 17.08 -5.40 8.61
CA THR A 150 18.36 -4.73 8.88
C THR A 150 19.02 -4.22 7.60
N THR A 151 18.99 -5.03 6.55
CA THR A 151 19.55 -4.67 5.23
C THR A 151 18.76 -3.54 4.59
N ALA A 152 17.43 -3.58 4.64
CA ALA A 152 16.58 -2.50 4.12
C ALA A 152 16.84 -1.17 4.82
N TYR A 153 16.97 -1.14 6.15
CA TYR A 153 17.29 0.07 6.88
C TYR A 153 18.70 0.62 6.59
N LYS A 154 19.68 -0.25 6.38
CA LYS A 154 21.03 0.18 5.95
C LYS A 154 20.98 0.90 4.62
N LEU A 155 20.26 0.34 3.63
CA LEU A 155 20.10 1.00 2.33
C LEU A 155 19.30 2.31 2.45
N ALA A 156 18.29 2.34 3.31
CA ALA A 156 17.53 3.57 3.56
C ALA A 156 18.41 4.69 4.17
N GLU A 157 19.39 4.34 5.00
CA GLU A 157 20.38 5.27 5.55
C GLU A 157 21.44 5.66 4.50
N GLU A 158 21.90 4.71 3.68
CA GLU A 158 22.94 4.94 2.67
C GLU A 158 22.47 5.91 1.58
N TYR A 159 21.23 5.74 1.12
CA TYR A 159 20.59 6.59 0.11
C TYR A 159 19.67 7.65 0.70
N PHE A 160 19.88 8.01 1.97
CA PHE A 160 19.04 8.99 2.65
C PHE A 160 19.05 10.35 1.96
N ILE A 161 17.89 10.88 1.67
CA ILE A 161 17.69 12.20 1.06
C ILE A 161 17.28 13.17 2.16
N GLU A 162 18.15 14.14 2.49
CA GLU A 162 17.85 15.16 3.49
C GLU A 162 16.72 16.07 3.02
N GLY A 163 15.69 16.23 3.85
CA GLY A 163 14.47 16.98 3.50
C GLY A 163 13.54 16.26 2.54
N GLY A 164 13.91 15.07 2.06
CA GLY A 164 13.11 14.18 1.23
C GLY A 164 12.20 13.25 2.02
N ASN A 165 11.50 12.39 1.31
CA ASN A 165 10.63 11.38 1.87
C ASN A 165 11.36 10.01 1.83
N ASN A 166 11.88 9.56 2.97
CA ASN A 166 12.61 8.29 3.07
C ASN A 166 11.71 7.22 3.67
N ARG A 167 11.49 6.12 2.96
CA ARG A 167 10.54 5.06 3.34
C ARG A 167 11.08 3.66 3.08
N VAL A 168 10.88 2.78 4.05
CA VAL A 168 10.95 1.32 3.85
C VAL A 168 9.53 0.81 3.76
N ILE A 169 9.21 0.11 2.68
CA ILE A 169 7.89 -0.48 2.42
C ILE A 169 8.02 -1.99 2.48
N LEU A 170 7.42 -2.58 3.50
CA LEU A 170 7.39 -4.03 3.69
C LEU A 170 6.17 -4.63 3.00
N ALA A 171 6.40 -5.60 2.13
CA ALA A 171 5.36 -6.43 1.52
C ALA A 171 5.53 -7.89 1.99
N THR A 172 4.52 -8.40 2.71
CA THR A 172 4.50 -9.74 3.29
C THR A 172 3.05 -10.21 3.43
N ASP A 173 2.82 -11.52 3.42
CA ASP A 173 1.52 -12.09 3.76
C ASP A 173 1.29 -12.24 5.28
N GLY A 174 2.24 -11.76 6.08
CA GLY A 174 2.16 -11.72 7.54
C GLY A 174 2.77 -12.94 8.24
N ASP A 175 3.29 -13.91 7.51
CA ASP A 175 3.90 -15.12 8.07
C ASP A 175 5.39 -14.93 8.38
N LEU A 176 5.69 -14.13 9.41
CA LEU A 176 7.07 -13.86 9.88
C LEU A 176 7.52 -14.92 10.90
N ASN A 177 7.42 -16.20 10.55
CA ASN A 177 7.60 -17.32 11.48
C ASN A 177 9.05 -17.63 11.85
N VAL A 178 10.04 -17.05 11.19
CA VAL A 178 11.47 -17.28 11.45
C VAL A 178 12.16 -15.98 11.75
N GLY A 179 12.44 -15.71 12.99
CA GLY A 179 13.13 -14.51 13.48
C GLY A 179 13.98 -14.80 14.70
N LEU A 180 14.63 -13.77 15.26
CA LEU A 180 15.36 -13.85 16.50
C LEU A 180 14.39 -14.29 17.63
N SER A 181 14.44 -15.55 18.01
CA SER A 181 13.83 -16.02 19.26
C SER A 181 14.73 -15.55 20.41
N SER A 182 14.21 -14.63 21.23
CA SER A 182 14.84 -14.23 22.51
C SER A 182 14.86 -15.39 23.50
#